data_2db130116460203076f1dcd24147d7e9
#
_entry.id   2db130116460203076f1dcd24147d7e9
#
_cell.length_a   1.000
_cell.length_b   1.000
_cell.length_c   1.000
_cell.angle_alpha   90.00
_cell.angle_beta   90.00
_cell.angle_gamma   90.00
#
_symmetry.space_group_name_H-M   'P 1'
#
loop_
_entity.id
_entity.type
_entity.pdbx_description
1 polymer ?
#
loop_
_entity_poly.entity_id
_entity_poly.type
_entity_poly.pdbx_seq_one_letter_code
_entity_poly.pdbx_strand_id
1 'polypeptide(L)'
;MSTPAEPCVAVVADDLTGAGDTAVQFLRAGWSTELQLSPAPSTAEVVAVSTDSRALPAEEAARAAAEAVGRLREAGVARLYKKVDSTLRGPIRAEIDATLSAWSPGAVAVVCPAFPATGRTVRDGVLLVDGVEVHRTAVGRDPVTPVTESRIAVLLGAEHVRLTGRDARADAELLRAGGPVVVVDAGTEEDLDRLAAAVTALGPDAVPVGSAGLASRLADSWAAQEAPAPALVVVTSLHQTARGQVEELVADPRTRIEQPAPGDLADEEAWRAWTREALERFDPSTAHTALVAPEDRDGELDPAAVARRMGEFAAALAGRHELSGFVVTGGDGARALTRALEARAIALTGEVAPGIPIGTLSGGPRHGRAIVTKAGGFGSPTALLEAAEAVRHPKGRNE
;
A
#
# COMPACT_ATOMS: atom_id res chain seq x y z
N MET A 1 7.82 -17.73 -19.37
CA MET A 1 6.40 -17.79 -18.96
C MET A 1 6.38 -17.22 -17.57
N SER A 2 5.87 -15.99 -17.39
CA SER A 2 5.72 -15.37 -16.07
C SER A 2 4.68 -16.18 -15.30
N THR A 3 4.97 -16.51 -14.06
CA THR A 3 4.00 -17.10 -13.14
C THR A 3 2.82 -16.11 -13.05
N PRO A 4 1.57 -16.54 -13.20
CA PRO A 4 0.42 -15.64 -12.99
C PRO A 4 0.52 -15.04 -11.60
N ALA A 5 0.17 -13.78 -11.44
CA ALA A 5 0.13 -13.12 -10.14
C ALA A 5 -0.84 -13.93 -9.26
N GLU A 6 -0.34 -14.42 -8.13
CA GLU A 6 -1.17 -15.12 -7.14
C GLU A 6 -1.92 -14.07 -6.32
N PRO A 7 -3.17 -14.33 -5.89
CA PRO A 7 -3.91 -13.41 -5.05
C PRO A 7 -3.13 -13.12 -3.76
N CYS A 8 -2.96 -11.84 -3.42
CA CYS A 8 -2.26 -11.47 -2.19
C CYS A 8 -3.22 -11.20 -1.01
N VAL A 9 -4.51 -10.90 -1.29
CA VAL A 9 -5.54 -10.64 -0.30
C VAL A 9 -6.76 -11.52 -0.54
N ALA A 10 -7.29 -12.12 0.52
CA ALA A 10 -8.57 -12.79 0.50
C ALA A 10 -9.60 -12.07 1.37
N VAL A 11 -10.83 -12.00 0.88
CA VAL A 11 -12.02 -11.60 1.63
C VAL A 11 -12.94 -12.83 1.78
N VAL A 12 -13.17 -13.26 3.02
CA VAL A 12 -14.10 -14.36 3.32
C VAL A 12 -15.32 -13.79 4.05
N ALA A 13 -16.46 -13.78 3.36
CA ALA A 13 -17.70 -13.19 3.87
C ALA A 13 -18.75 -14.27 4.21
N ASP A 14 -19.61 -13.96 5.17
CA ASP A 14 -20.73 -14.81 5.60
C ASP A 14 -21.92 -14.77 4.62
N ASP A 15 -21.97 -13.79 3.72
CA ASP A 15 -22.96 -13.69 2.64
C ASP A 15 -22.41 -13.04 1.37
N LEU A 16 -23.04 -13.30 0.23
CA LEU A 16 -22.59 -12.81 -1.09
C LEU A 16 -22.64 -11.28 -1.19
N THR A 17 -23.69 -10.65 -0.65
CA THR A 17 -23.82 -9.19 -0.69
C THR A 17 -22.69 -8.51 0.10
N GLY A 18 -22.37 -9.07 1.25
CA GLY A 18 -21.25 -8.59 2.06
C GLY A 18 -19.89 -8.81 1.40
N ALA A 19 -19.71 -9.93 0.69
CA ALA A 19 -18.52 -10.16 -0.10
C ALA A 19 -18.34 -9.09 -1.17
N GLY A 20 -19.38 -8.78 -1.93
CA GLY A 20 -19.37 -7.75 -2.97
C GLY A 20 -19.16 -6.34 -2.42
N ASP A 21 -19.85 -5.98 -1.32
CA ASP A 21 -19.70 -4.67 -0.66
C ASP A 21 -18.26 -4.45 -0.15
N THR A 22 -17.61 -5.51 0.31
CA THR A 22 -16.21 -5.46 0.75
C THR A 22 -15.25 -5.45 -0.44
N ALA A 23 -15.48 -6.30 -1.44
CA ALA A 23 -14.63 -6.39 -2.63
C ALA A 23 -14.53 -5.04 -3.36
N VAL A 24 -15.63 -4.28 -3.46
CA VAL A 24 -15.63 -2.97 -4.12
C VAL A 24 -14.76 -1.94 -3.38
N GLN A 25 -14.50 -2.09 -2.07
CA GLN A 25 -13.60 -1.19 -1.35
C GLN A 25 -12.14 -1.38 -1.81
N PHE A 26 -11.72 -2.61 -2.02
CA PHE A 26 -10.40 -2.92 -2.59
C PHE A 26 -10.28 -2.42 -4.04
N LEU A 27 -11.31 -2.63 -4.86
CA LEU A 27 -11.34 -2.10 -6.23
C LEU A 27 -11.18 -0.57 -6.26
N ARG A 28 -11.85 0.15 -5.36
CA ARG A 28 -11.73 1.62 -5.23
C ARG A 28 -10.33 2.08 -4.81
N ALA A 29 -9.63 1.28 -4.03
CA ALA A 29 -8.24 1.51 -3.63
C ALA A 29 -7.21 1.11 -4.72
N GLY A 30 -7.67 0.70 -5.91
CA GLY A 30 -6.81 0.39 -7.06
C GLY A 30 -6.42 -1.07 -7.22
N TRP A 31 -6.91 -1.98 -6.36
CA TRP A 31 -6.62 -3.41 -6.47
C TRP A 31 -7.43 -4.06 -7.61
N SER A 32 -6.80 -4.93 -8.38
CA SER A 32 -7.56 -5.86 -9.23
C SER A 32 -8.32 -6.85 -8.34
N THR A 33 -9.65 -6.90 -8.48
CA THR A 33 -10.52 -7.57 -7.52
C THR A 33 -11.51 -8.48 -8.22
N GLU A 34 -11.66 -9.72 -7.75
CA GLU A 34 -12.59 -10.72 -8.23
C GLU A 34 -13.53 -11.19 -7.12
N LEU A 35 -14.83 -11.18 -7.38
CA LEU A 35 -15.84 -11.82 -6.54
C LEU A 35 -16.15 -13.21 -7.11
N GLN A 36 -15.68 -14.25 -6.45
CA GLN A 36 -15.88 -15.62 -6.88
C GLN A 36 -17.24 -16.18 -6.42
N LEU A 37 -18.00 -16.70 -7.35
CA LEU A 37 -19.26 -17.40 -7.09
C LEU A 37 -19.04 -18.91 -6.87
N SER A 38 -17.89 -19.41 -7.27
CA SER A 38 -17.40 -20.76 -7.02
C SER A 38 -15.87 -20.74 -6.98
N PRO A 39 -15.22 -21.66 -6.25
CA PRO A 39 -13.76 -21.71 -6.20
C PRO A 39 -13.14 -21.89 -7.59
N ALA A 40 -12.23 -20.99 -7.96
CA ALA A 40 -11.49 -21.02 -9.22
C ALA A 40 -10.09 -20.40 -9.04
N PRO A 41 -9.10 -20.76 -9.87
CA PRO A 41 -7.85 -20.01 -9.96
C PRO A 41 -8.15 -18.56 -10.37
N SER A 42 -7.42 -17.60 -9.78
CA SER A 42 -7.56 -16.17 -10.10
C SER A 42 -6.20 -15.55 -10.34
N THR A 43 -6.18 -14.53 -11.20
CA THR A 43 -5.03 -13.64 -11.40
C THR A 43 -5.26 -12.26 -10.78
N ALA A 44 -6.41 -12.07 -10.10
CA ALA A 44 -6.71 -10.84 -9.37
C ALA A 44 -5.89 -10.78 -8.09
N GLU A 45 -5.48 -9.59 -7.70
CA GLU A 45 -4.74 -9.36 -6.44
C GLU A 45 -5.61 -9.62 -5.21
N VAL A 46 -6.93 -9.40 -5.34
CA VAL A 46 -7.91 -9.62 -4.27
C VAL A 46 -8.98 -10.58 -4.74
N VAL A 47 -9.18 -11.65 -3.98
CA VAL A 47 -10.27 -12.61 -4.19
C VAL A 47 -11.25 -12.55 -3.03
N ALA A 48 -12.53 -12.27 -3.34
CA ALA A 48 -13.61 -12.29 -2.38
C ALA A 48 -14.50 -13.52 -2.61
N VAL A 49 -14.83 -14.21 -1.52
CA VAL A 49 -15.69 -15.40 -1.54
C VAL A 49 -16.80 -15.28 -0.50
N SER A 50 -17.98 -15.85 -0.80
CA SER A 50 -19.05 -16.04 0.17
C SER A 50 -19.07 -17.49 0.66
N THR A 51 -19.27 -17.65 1.97
CA THR A 51 -19.53 -18.97 2.59
C THR A 51 -21.01 -19.26 2.74
N ASP A 52 -21.86 -18.24 2.51
CA ASP A 52 -23.33 -18.27 2.70
C ASP A 52 -23.74 -18.86 4.06
N SER A 53 -22.93 -18.58 5.07
CA SER A 53 -22.99 -19.20 6.39
C SER A 53 -23.82 -18.43 7.42
N ARG A 54 -24.26 -17.20 7.11
CA ARG A 54 -24.95 -16.32 8.07
C ARG A 54 -26.13 -16.96 8.78
N ALA A 55 -26.89 -17.78 8.06
CA ALA A 55 -28.09 -18.46 8.60
C ALA A 55 -27.86 -19.93 8.96
N LEU A 56 -26.64 -20.41 8.87
CA LEU A 56 -26.30 -21.79 9.20
C LEU A 56 -26.12 -22.00 10.72
N PRO A 57 -26.30 -23.24 11.21
CA PRO A 57 -25.85 -23.62 12.55
C PRO A 57 -24.36 -23.34 12.73
N ALA A 58 -23.96 -23.03 13.96
CA ALA A 58 -22.58 -22.58 14.28
C ALA A 58 -21.48 -23.55 13.78
N GLU A 59 -21.69 -24.86 13.91
CA GLU A 59 -20.73 -25.88 13.45
C GLU A 59 -20.60 -25.94 11.94
N GLU A 60 -21.71 -25.75 11.21
CA GLU A 60 -21.69 -25.74 9.75
C GLU A 60 -21.04 -24.46 9.22
N ALA A 61 -21.35 -23.32 9.83
CA ALA A 61 -20.74 -22.04 9.50
C ALA A 61 -19.22 -22.06 9.77
N ALA A 62 -18.80 -22.60 10.90
CA ALA A 62 -17.39 -22.78 11.24
C ALA A 62 -16.65 -23.63 10.19
N ARG A 63 -17.25 -24.74 9.76
CA ARG A 63 -16.70 -25.63 8.74
C ARG A 63 -16.55 -24.90 7.41
N ALA A 64 -17.61 -24.20 6.95
CA ALA A 64 -17.59 -23.46 5.70
C ALA A 64 -16.53 -22.35 5.70
N ALA A 65 -16.37 -21.63 6.82
CA ALA A 65 -15.32 -20.63 6.99
C ALA A 65 -13.92 -21.25 6.95
N ALA A 66 -13.68 -22.33 7.68
CA ALA A 66 -12.38 -23.02 7.70
C ALA A 66 -11.98 -23.55 6.31
N GLU A 67 -12.91 -24.17 5.59
CA GLU A 67 -12.70 -24.69 4.23
C GLU A 67 -12.34 -23.57 3.24
N ALA A 68 -13.06 -22.44 3.29
CA ALA A 68 -12.79 -21.30 2.43
C ALA A 68 -11.38 -20.71 2.72
N VAL A 69 -11.06 -20.49 4.00
CA VAL A 69 -9.76 -19.96 4.44
C VAL A 69 -8.62 -20.90 4.07
N GLY A 70 -8.79 -22.22 4.31
CA GLY A 70 -7.78 -23.23 3.97
C GLY A 70 -7.41 -23.22 2.48
N ARG A 71 -8.42 -23.23 1.60
CA ARG A 71 -8.21 -23.16 0.14
C ARG A 71 -7.47 -21.88 -0.29
N LEU A 72 -7.85 -20.72 0.27
CA LEU A 72 -7.23 -19.45 -0.09
C LEU A 72 -5.78 -19.38 0.41
N ARG A 73 -5.49 -19.93 1.58
CA ARG A 73 -4.13 -20.04 2.10
C ARG A 73 -3.27 -20.98 1.26
N GLU A 74 -3.81 -22.12 0.82
CA GLU A 74 -3.12 -23.05 -0.10
C GLU A 74 -2.84 -22.40 -1.46
N ALA A 75 -3.69 -21.45 -1.89
CA ALA A 75 -3.48 -20.63 -3.08
C ALA A 75 -2.46 -19.49 -2.89
N GLY A 76 -1.75 -19.41 -1.76
CA GLY A 76 -0.67 -18.44 -1.55
C GLY A 76 -1.11 -17.07 -1.02
N VAL A 77 -2.38 -16.88 -0.66
CA VAL A 77 -2.87 -15.60 -0.12
C VAL A 77 -2.09 -15.20 1.14
N ALA A 78 -1.57 -13.95 1.15
CA ALA A 78 -0.74 -13.43 2.22
C ALA A 78 -1.51 -12.66 3.30
N ARG A 79 -2.72 -12.13 2.99
CA ARG A 79 -3.55 -11.34 3.90
C ARG A 79 -5.00 -11.80 3.83
N LEU A 80 -5.65 -11.88 4.98
CA LEU A 80 -7.04 -12.30 5.09
C LEU A 80 -7.89 -11.19 5.71
N TYR A 81 -9.05 -10.92 5.14
CA TYR A 81 -10.12 -10.13 5.72
C TYR A 81 -11.34 -11.00 5.97
N LYS A 82 -11.77 -11.14 7.22
CA LYS A 82 -13.04 -11.82 7.55
C LYS A 82 -14.17 -10.79 7.57
N LYS A 83 -15.03 -10.84 6.57
CA LYS A 83 -16.22 -10.00 6.51
C LYS A 83 -17.35 -10.61 7.31
N VAL A 84 -17.91 -9.82 8.20
CA VAL A 84 -19.10 -10.15 8.99
C VAL A 84 -20.20 -9.13 8.80
N ASP A 85 -21.41 -9.48 9.15
CA ASP A 85 -22.54 -8.55 9.08
C ASP A 85 -22.28 -7.31 9.96
N SER A 86 -22.51 -6.11 9.41
CA SER A 86 -22.28 -4.84 10.13
C SER A 86 -23.19 -4.63 11.35
N THR A 87 -24.19 -5.49 11.53
CA THR A 87 -25.11 -5.52 12.66
C THR A 87 -24.97 -6.79 13.51
N LEU A 88 -23.92 -7.58 13.30
CA LEU A 88 -23.56 -8.78 14.08
C LEU A 88 -24.53 -9.95 13.94
N ARG A 89 -25.25 -10.10 12.83
CA ARG A 89 -26.07 -11.28 12.55
C ARG A 89 -25.17 -12.48 12.22
N GLY A 90 -25.63 -13.66 12.58
CA GLY A 90 -24.98 -14.94 12.28
C GLY A 90 -24.08 -15.49 13.39
N PRO A 91 -23.51 -16.67 13.22
CA PRO A 91 -22.69 -17.37 14.20
C PRO A 91 -21.23 -16.88 14.19
N ILE A 92 -21.02 -15.55 14.34
CA ILE A 92 -19.75 -14.85 14.13
C ILE A 92 -18.62 -15.45 14.96
N ARG A 93 -18.86 -15.80 16.23
CA ARG A 93 -17.82 -16.37 17.09
C ARG A 93 -17.26 -17.67 16.51
N ALA A 94 -18.13 -18.57 16.10
CA ALA A 94 -17.72 -19.88 15.55
C ALA A 94 -16.94 -19.71 14.23
N GLU A 95 -17.34 -18.77 13.38
CA GLU A 95 -16.63 -18.46 12.15
C GLU A 95 -15.26 -17.83 12.40
N ILE A 96 -15.11 -16.94 13.41
CA ILE A 96 -13.83 -16.35 13.78
C ILE A 96 -12.87 -17.42 14.28
N ASP A 97 -13.30 -18.29 15.21
CA ASP A 97 -12.45 -19.33 15.78
C ASP A 97 -11.97 -20.30 14.69
N ALA A 98 -12.87 -20.69 13.79
CA ALA A 98 -12.54 -21.54 12.65
C ALA A 98 -11.58 -20.86 11.65
N THR A 99 -11.80 -19.57 11.39
CA THR A 99 -10.93 -18.75 10.53
C THR A 99 -9.50 -18.68 11.09
N LEU A 100 -9.34 -18.35 12.38
CA LEU A 100 -8.04 -18.28 13.04
C LEU A 100 -7.31 -19.63 12.99
N SER A 101 -8.03 -20.71 13.29
CA SER A 101 -7.47 -22.07 13.29
C SER A 101 -6.98 -22.51 11.90
N ALA A 102 -7.69 -22.10 10.83
CA ALA A 102 -7.32 -22.41 9.46
C ALA A 102 -6.25 -21.47 8.88
N TRP A 103 -6.16 -20.23 9.41
CA TRP A 103 -5.24 -19.21 8.87
C TRP A 103 -3.80 -19.42 9.33
N SER A 104 -3.50 -19.17 10.59
CA SER A 104 -2.13 -19.27 11.11
C SER A 104 -2.12 -19.52 12.63
N PRO A 105 -1.23 -20.36 13.15
CA PRO A 105 -1.00 -20.46 14.58
C PRO A 105 -0.54 -19.10 15.14
N GLY A 106 -1.25 -18.60 16.16
CA GLY A 106 -0.94 -17.31 16.79
C GLY A 106 -1.55 -16.09 16.08
N ALA A 107 -2.39 -16.29 15.07
CA ALA A 107 -3.14 -15.20 14.45
C ALA A 107 -4.08 -14.52 15.45
N VAL A 108 -4.27 -13.21 15.27
CA VAL A 108 -5.11 -12.36 16.12
C VAL A 108 -6.28 -11.82 15.30
N ALA A 109 -7.50 -12.15 15.68
CA ALA A 109 -8.71 -11.54 15.12
C ALA A 109 -8.94 -10.15 15.73
N VAL A 110 -8.89 -9.12 14.91
CA VAL A 110 -9.15 -7.73 15.30
C VAL A 110 -10.53 -7.32 14.83
N VAL A 111 -11.48 -7.27 15.76
CA VAL A 111 -12.91 -7.14 15.46
C VAL A 111 -13.38 -5.70 15.59
N CYS A 112 -13.83 -5.12 14.48
CA CYS A 112 -14.51 -3.83 14.44
C CYS A 112 -15.55 -3.79 13.31
N PRO A 113 -16.85 -4.01 13.59
CA PRO A 113 -17.90 -3.95 12.59
C PRO A 113 -18.35 -2.53 12.22
N ALA A 114 -17.72 -1.49 12.76
CA ALA A 114 -18.08 -0.10 12.53
C ALA A 114 -18.03 0.27 11.04
N PHE A 115 -18.97 1.13 10.66
CA PHE A 115 -19.03 1.83 9.39
C PHE A 115 -19.70 3.21 9.63
N PRO A 116 -18.96 4.19 10.14
CA PRO A 116 -19.52 5.47 10.57
C PRO A 116 -20.31 6.19 9.48
N ALA A 117 -19.83 6.15 8.22
CA ALA A 117 -20.53 6.73 7.07
C ALA A 117 -21.95 6.16 6.84
N THR A 118 -22.26 5.00 7.42
CA THR A 118 -23.59 4.36 7.36
C THR A 118 -24.30 4.30 8.71
N GLY A 119 -23.83 5.08 9.71
CA GLY A 119 -24.41 5.15 11.05
C GLY A 119 -24.07 3.99 11.99
N ARG A 120 -23.14 3.09 11.63
CA ARG A 120 -22.68 1.98 12.46
C ARG A 120 -21.41 2.39 13.19
N THR A 121 -21.48 2.50 14.53
CA THR A 121 -20.33 2.86 15.35
C THR A 121 -20.14 1.89 16.50
N VAL A 122 -18.91 1.76 16.97
CA VAL A 122 -18.57 0.98 18.18
C VAL A 122 -18.01 1.92 19.22
N ARG A 123 -18.65 1.96 20.39
CA ARG A 123 -18.23 2.77 21.53
C ARG A 123 -18.29 1.96 22.82
N ASP A 124 -17.20 1.95 23.56
CA ASP A 124 -17.05 1.16 24.79
C ASP A 124 -17.42 -0.33 24.57
N GLY A 125 -17.02 -0.88 23.39
CA GLY A 125 -17.32 -2.25 22.99
C GLY A 125 -18.77 -2.51 22.60
N VAL A 126 -19.63 -1.48 22.52
CA VAL A 126 -21.06 -1.56 22.17
C VAL A 126 -21.28 -1.14 20.72
N LEU A 127 -21.91 -1.99 19.92
CA LEU A 127 -22.34 -1.64 18.57
C LEU A 127 -23.63 -0.82 18.60
N LEU A 128 -23.57 0.34 17.96
CA LEU A 128 -24.68 1.28 17.78
C LEU A 128 -25.03 1.40 16.30
N VAL A 129 -26.32 1.48 16.01
CA VAL A 129 -26.88 1.81 14.69
C VAL A 129 -27.67 3.11 14.86
N ASP A 130 -27.22 4.18 14.19
CA ASP A 130 -27.79 5.52 14.33
C ASP A 130 -27.90 5.97 15.81
N GLY A 131 -26.89 5.63 16.61
CA GLY A 131 -26.83 5.94 18.04
C GLY A 131 -27.67 5.03 18.96
N VAL A 132 -28.36 4.03 18.41
CA VAL A 132 -29.17 3.06 19.17
C VAL A 132 -28.45 1.72 19.23
N GLU A 133 -28.38 1.10 20.42
CA GLU A 133 -27.83 -0.25 20.61
C GLU A 133 -28.47 -1.24 19.62
N VAL A 134 -27.66 -2.02 18.91
CA VAL A 134 -28.13 -2.86 17.79
C VAL A 134 -29.26 -3.81 18.17
N HIS A 135 -29.23 -4.40 19.37
CA HIS A 135 -30.29 -5.31 19.84
C HIS A 135 -31.65 -4.61 20.04
N ARG A 136 -31.67 -3.28 20.17
CA ARG A 136 -32.89 -2.49 20.33
C ARG A 136 -33.47 -2.02 18.99
N THR A 137 -32.77 -2.23 17.90
CA THR A 137 -33.23 -1.90 16.55
C THR A 137 -34.11 -3.03 15.96
N ALA A 138 -34.49 -2.90 14.69
CA ALA A 138 -35.20 -3.96 13.97
C ALA A 138 -34.36 -5.27 13.89
N VAL A 139 -33.03 -5.16 13.95
CA VAL A 139 -32.10 -6.31 13.90
C VAL A 139 -32.27 -7.24 15.09
N GLY A 140 -32.59 -6.71 16.28
CA GLY A 140 -32.87 -7.53 17.46
C GLY A 140 -34.14 -8.38 17.33
N ARG A 141 -34.96 -8.12 16.30
CA ARG A 141 -36.19 -8.87 15.99
C ARG A 141 -36.13 -9.51 14.60
N ASP A 142 -34.91 -9.68 14.06
CA ASP A 142 -34.74 -10.40 12.79
C ASP A 142 -35.31 -11.81 12.90
N PRO A 143 -36.15 -12.28 11.96
CA PRO A 143 -36.83 -13.56 12.11
C PRO A 143 -35.92 -14.78 11.94
N VAL A 144 -34.74 -14.62 11.36
CA VAL A 144 -33.77 -15.70 11.09
C VAL A 144 -32.59 -15.64 12.03
N THR A 145 -31.97 -14.46 12.21
CA THR A 145 -30.74 -14.28 12.95
C THR A 145 -30.86 -13.04 13.90
N PRO A 146 -31.74 -13.10 14.93
CA PRO A 146 -31.95 -11.98 15.85
C PRO A 146 -30.66 -11.70 16.66
N VAL A 147 -30.29 -10.43 16.77
CA VAL A 147 -29.13 -9.98 17.57
C VAL A 147 -29.62 -9.54 18.95
N THR A 148 -29.26 -10.31 19.99
CA THR A 148 -29.74 -10.07 21.34
C THR A 148 -28.72 -9.38 22.27
N GLU A 149 -27.49 -9.25 21.84
CA GLU A 149 -26.37 -8.63 22.57
C GLU A 149 -25.66 -7.58 21.70
N SER A 150 -25.53 -6.35 22.20
CA SER A 150 -24.83 -5.26 21.53
C SER A 150 -23.38 -5.09 21.96
N ARG A 151 -23.01 -5.67 23.10
CA ARG A 151 -21.62 -5.66 23.60
C ARG A 151 -20.84 -6.74 22.88
N ILE A 152 -20.02 -6.33 21.91
CA ILE A 152 -19.31 -7.23 21.01
C ILE A 152 -18.38 -8.17 21.80
N ALA A 153 -17.68 -7.63 22.79
CA ALA A 153 -16.77 -8.40 23.63
C ALA A 153 -17.50 -9.52 24.41
N VAL A 154 -18.74 -9.27 24.88
CA VAL A 154 -19.58 -10.29 25.54
C VAL A 154 -20.05 -11.33 24.53
N LEU A 155 -20.54 -10.88 23.37
CA LEU A 155 -20.99 -11.76 22.28
C LEU A 155 -19.89 -12.74 21.84
N LEU A 156 -18.66 -12.23 21.77
CA LEU A 156 -17.51 -13.00 21.29
C LEU A 156 -16.67 -13.64 22.40
N GLY A 157 -16.94 -13.38 23.67
CA GLY A 157 -16.06 -13.81 24.78
C GLY A 157 -14.61 -13.34 24.55
N ALA A 158 -14.43 -12.05 24.23
CA ALA A 158 -13.19 -11.46 23.80
C ALA A 158 -12.81 -10.24 24.66
N GLU A 159 -11.55 -9.81 24.60
CA GLU A 159 -11.10 -8.59 25.27
C GLU A 159 -11.48 -7.34 24.44
N HIS A 160 -11.88 -6.29 25.15
CA HIS A 160 -12.07 -4.96 24.58
C HIS A 160 -10.79 -4.15 24.72
N VAL A 161 -10.17 -3.80 23.60
CA VAL A 161 -8.90 -3.08 23.54
C VAL A 161 -9.14 -1.65 23.06
N ARG A 162 -8.61 -0.67 23.79
CA ARG A 162 -8.62 0.73 23.38
C ARG A 162 -7.27 1.11 22.82
N LEU A 163 -7.25 1.59 21.58
CA LEU A 163 -6.04 2.10 20.95
C LEU A 163 -5.63 3.42 21.61
N THR A 164 -4.33 3.63 21.73
CA THR A 164 -3.78 4.87 22.31
C THR A 164 -3.68 6.00 21.29
N GLY A 165 -3.62 5.65 20.01
CA GLY A 165 -3.43 6.57 18.89
C GLY A 165 -2.06 7.26 18.89
N ARG A 166 -1.08 6.78 19.68
CA ARG A 166 0.27 7.35 19.74
C ARG A 166 1.08 7.01 18.50
N ASP A 167 1.15 5.72 18.18
CA ASP A 167 1.72 5.23 16.95
C ASP A 167 1.16 3.83 16.62
N ALA A 168 1.22 3.43 15.34
CA ALA A 168 0.64 2.17 14.86
C ALA A 168 1.31 0.92 15.46
N ARG A 169 2.60 0.98 15.79
CA ARG A 169 3.33 -0.18 16.36
C ARG A 169 2.94 -0.41 17.81
N ALA A 170 2.86 0.66 18.61
CA ALA A 170 2.39 0.57 19.98
C ALA A 170 0.97 0.05 20.06
N ASP A 171 0.07 0.50 19.16
CA ASP A 171 -1.30 0.01 19.07
C ASP A 171 -1.35 -1.45 18.61
N ALA A 172 -0.48 -1.88 17.68
CA ALA A 172 -0.36 -3.29 17.28
C ALA A 172 0.09 -4.21 18.44
N GLU A 173 0.99 -3.74 19.30
CA GLU A 173 1.40 -4.47 20.52
C GLU A 173 0.25 -4.65 21.50
N LEU A 174 -0.60 -3.61 21.67
CA LEU A 174 -1.80 -3.69 22.49
C LEU A 174 -2.79 -4.71 21.92
N LEU A 175 -3.01 -4.73 20.60
CA LEU A 175 -3.87 -5.71 19.94
C LEU A 175 -3.36 -7.14 20.19
N ARG A 176 -2.05 -7.37 20.05
CA ARG A 176 -1.44 -8.69 20.29
C ARG A 176 -1.55 -9.13 21.74
N ALA A 177 -1.39 -8.21 22.69
CA ALA A 177 -1.46 -8.49 24.12
C ALA A 177 -2.89 -8.81 24.60
N GLY A 178 -3.92 -8.35 23.88
CA GLY A 178 -5.33 -8.58 24.21
C GLY A 178 -5.83 -10.02 23.95
N GLY A 179 -5.00 -10.88 23.38
CA GLY A 179 -5.34 -12.29 23.15
C GLY A 179 -5.73 -12.59 21.71
N PRO A 180 -6.26 -13.80 21.43
CA PRO A 180 -6.52 -14.26 20.06
C PRO A 180 -7.69 -13.55 19.37
N VAL A 181 -8.62 -12.97 20.14
CA VAL A 181 -9.75 -12.21 19.61
C VAL A 181 -9.87 -10.92 20.41
N VAL A 182 -9.75 -9.78 19.76
CA VAL A 182 -9.86 -8.47 20.40
C VAL A 182 -10.92 -7.61 19.69
N VAL A 183 -11.66 -6.85 20.48
CA VAL A 183 -12.68 -5.91 19.99
C VAL A 183 -12.16 -4.50 20.13
N VAL A 184 -12.32 -3.68 19.09
CA VAL A 184 -11.81 -2.30 19.04
C VAL A 184 -12.93 -1.32 18.70
N ASP A 185 -12.94 -0.18 19.38
CA ASP A 185 -13.87 0.91 19.12
C ASP A 185 -13.53 1.67 17.83
N ALA A 186 -14.57 2.11 17.12
CA ALA A 186 -14.47 3.12 16.09
C ALA A 186 -15.80 3.89 16.00
N GLY A 187 -15.76 5.17 16.31
CA GLY A 187 -16.89 6.10 16.22
C GLY A 187 -16.81 7.03 15.01
N THR A 188 -15.65 7.14 14.40
CA THR A 188 -15.34 8.02 13.26
C THR A 188 -14.52 7.30 12.21
N GLU A 189 -14.40 7.91 11.03
CA GLU A 189 -13.53 7.39 9.96
C GLU A 189 -12.05 7.45 10.38
N GLU A 190 -11.64 8.47 11.13
CA GLU A 190 -10.27 8.58 11.68
C GLU A 190 -9.95 7.46 12.68
N ASP A 191 -10.92 6.97 13.44
CA ASP A 191 -10.72 5.81 14.31
C ASP A 191 -10.46 4.55 13.48
N LEU A 192 -11.18 4.39 12.35
CA LEU A 192 -10.93 3.31 11.40
C LEU A 192 -9.55 3.42 10.72
N ASP A 193 -9.08 4.64 10.41
CA ASP A 193 -7.74 4.87 9.86
C ASP A 193 -6.66 4.43 10.85
N ARG A 194 -6.80 4.80 12.14
CA ARG A 194 -5.88 4.36 13.20
C ARG A 194 -5.89 2.84 13.37
N LEU A 195 -7.07 2.25 13.37
CA LEU A 195 -7.22 0.81 13.47
C LEU A 195 -6.57 0.09 12.28
N ALA A 196 -6.79 0.56 11.06
CA ALA A 196 -6.17 0.01 9.87
C ALA A 196 -4.64 0.09 9.92
N ALA A 197 -4.08 1.22 10.40
CA ALA A 197 -2.65 1.36 10.59
C ALA A 197 -2.10 0.37 11.64
N ALA A 198 -2.79 0.17 12.76
CA ALA A 198 -2.40 -0.79 13.79
C ALA A 198 -2.47 -2.25 13.28
N VAL A 199 -3.53 -2.63 12.57
CA VAL A 199 -3.68 -3.94 11.92
C VAL A 199 -2.58 -4.18 10.90
N THR A 200 -2.27 -3.15 10.09
CA THR A 200 -1.20 -3.21 9.09
C THR A 200 0.17 -3.40 9.75
N ALA A 201 0.43 -2.71 10.88
CA ALA A 201 1.67 -2.86 11.66
C ALA A 201 1.76 -4.23 12.38
N LEU A 202 0.64 -4.85 12.72
CA LEU A 202 0.58 -6.20 13.29
C LEU A 202 1.04 -7.27 12.27
N GLY A 203 0.88 -7.00 10.97
CA GLY A 203 1.39 -7.82 9.88
C GLY A 203 0.47 -8.98 9.50
N PRO A 204 1.02 -10.05 8.84
CA PRO A 204 0.24 -11.14 8.26
C PRO A 204 -0.47 -12.04 9.29
N ASP A 205 -0.11 -11.96 10.57
CA ASP A 205 -0.82 -12.66 11.65
C ASP A 205 -2.12 -11.94 12.07
N ALA A 206 -2.34 -10.71 11.61
CA ALA A 206 -3.60 -10.02 11.82
C ALA A 206 -4.69 -10.57 10.91
N VAL A 207 -5.82 -10.94 11.50
CA VAL A 207 -7.07 -11.23 10.79
C VAL A 207 -8.08 -10.14 11.15
N PRO A 208 -8.15 -9.04 10.38
CA PRO A 208 -9.19 -8.06 10.59
C PRO A 208 -10.56 -8.67 10.30
N VAL A 209 -11.49 -8.40 11.22
CA VAL A 209 -12.87 -8.88 11.18
C VAL A 209 -13.81 -7.68 11.28
N GLY A 210 -14.61 -7.45 10.24
CA GLY A 210 -15.47 -6.27 10.24
C GLY A 210 -16.42 -6.16 9.06
N SER A 211 -16.93 -4.94 8.88
CA SER A 211 -17.77 -4.54 7.75
C SER A 211 -16.94 -3.90 6.63
N ALA A 212 -17.60 -3.40 5.59
CA ALA A 212 -16.94 -2.67 4.51
C ALA A 212 -16.23 -1.37 4.99
N GLY A 213 -16.62 -0.80 6.13
CA GLY A 213 -15.97 0.38 6.69
C GLY A 213 -14.50 0.15 7.02
N LEU A 214 -14.19 -0.88 7.82
CA LEU A 214 -12.80 -1.24 8.13
C LEU A 214 -12.06 -1.72 6.88
N ALA A 215 -12.73 -2.49 6.01
CA ALA A 215 -12.12 -2.98 4.77
C ALA A 215 -11.65 -1.85 3.85
N SER A 216 -12.41 -0.76 3.74
CA SER A 216 -12.02 0.42 2.95
C SER A 216 -10.67 0.99 3.42
N ARG A 217 -10.50 1.18 4.73
CA ARG A 217 -9.26 1.75 5.31
C ARG A 217 -8.07 0.80 5.19
N LEU A 218 -8.32 -0.50 5.34
CA LEU A 218 -7.30 -1.52 5.13
C LEU A 218 -6.89 -1.64 3.67
N ALA A 219 -7.84 -1.52 2.73
CA ALA A 219 -7.54 -1.53 1.31
C ALA A 219 -6.56 -0.40 0.93
N ASP A 220 -6.78 0.82 1.43
CA ASP A 220 -5.88 1.96 1.24
C ASP A 220 -4.52 1.73 1.93
N SER A 221 -4.54 1.28 3.18
CA SER A 221 -3.33 1.04 3.97
C SER A 221 -2.45 -0.07 3.38
N TRP A 222 -3.05 -1.15 2.89
CA TRP A 222 -2.31 -2.25 2.26
C TRP A 222 -1.84 -1.87 0.86
N ALA A 223 -2.62 -1.11 0.06
CA ALA A 223 -2.17 -0.58 -1.22
C ALA A 223 -0.93 0.32 -1.06
N ALA A 224 -0.90 1.14 0.00
CA ALA A 224 0.25 1.97 0.31
C ALA A 224 1.52 1.14 0.65
N GLN A 225 1.37 -0.05 1.27
CA GLN A 225 2.49 -0.97 1.51
C GLN A 225 2.98 -1.69 0.25
N GLU A 226 2.07 -2.00 -0.68
CA GLU A 226 2.40 -2.64 -1.95
C GLU A 226 2.84 -1.62 -3.02
N ALA A 227 2.66 -0.31 -2.76
CA ALA A 227 3.08 0.73 -3.68
C ALA A 227 4.58 0.59 -3.98
N PRO A 228 4.98 0.60 -5.24
CA PRO A 228 6.39 0.58 -5.59
C PRO A 228 7.12 1.74 -4.91
N ALA A 229 8.33 1.48 -4.48
CA ALA A 229 9.20 2.52 -3.94
C ALA A 229 9.30 3.72 -4.91
N PRO A 230 9.65 4.93 -4.44
CA PRO A 230 9.77 6.10 -5.30
C PRO A 230 10.73 5.90 -6.48
N ALA A 231 10.41 6.48 -7.63
CA ALA A 231 11.37 6.68 -8.70
C ALA A 231 12.22 7.94 -8.43
N LEU A 232 13.51 7.86 -8.68
CA LEU A 232 14.39 9.04 -8.65
C LEU A 232 14.61 9.56 -10.07
N VAL A 233 14.17 10.80 -10.33
CA VAL A 233 14.33 11.48 -11.61
C VAL A 233 15.43 12.53 -11.48
N VAL A 234 16.57 12.32 -12.15
CA VAL A 234 17.73 13.22 -12.11
C VAL A 234 17.77 14.06 -13.38
N VAL A 235 17.57 15.36 -13.24
CA VAL A 235 17.52 16.30 -14.37
C VAL A 235 18.74 17.22 -14.34
N THR A 236 19.73 16.93 -15.18
CA THR A 236 20.93 17.77 -15.36
C THR A 236 20.87 18.64 -16.61
N SER A 237 19.93 18.35 -17.52
CA SER A 237 19.79 19.05 -18.79
C SER A 237 19.20 20.45 -18.63
N LEU A 238 19.79 21.44 -19.32
CA LEU A 238 19.26 22.78 -19.46
C LEU A 238 18.38 22.96 -20.71
N HIS A 239 18.17 21.90 -21.49
CA HIS A 239 17.35 21.98 -22.69
C HIS A 239 15.90 22.34 -22.34
N GLN A 240 15.32 23.31 -23.07
CA GLN A 240 13.97 23.82 -22.82
C GLN A 240 12.91 22.69 -22.72
N THR A 241 13.00 21.69 -23.60
CA THR A 241 12.11 20.53 -23.57
C THR A 241 12.20 19.79 -22.23
N ALA A 242 13.42 19.56 -21.70
CA ALA A 242 13.58 18.89 -20.41
C ALA A 242 13.01 19.73 -19.26
N ARG A 243 13.13 21.06 -19.34
CA ARG A 243 12.58 21.97 -18.32
C ARG A 243 11.06 21.98 -18.32
N GLY A 244 10.41 22.08 -19.49
CA GLY A 244 8.96 21.94 -19.59
C GLY A 244 8.45 20.58 -19.09
N GLN A 245 9.22 19.52 -19.28
CA GLN A 245 8.88 18.20 -18.74
C GLN A 245 9.02 18.11 -17.21
N VAL A 246 9.92 18.90 -16.60
CA VAL A 246 9.98 19.04 -15.14
C VAL A 246 8.74 19.72 -14.59
N GLU A 247 8.23 20.78 -15.28
CA GLU A 247 6.99 21.45 -14.88
C GLU A 247 5.81 20.46 -14.84
N GLU A 248 5.66 19.62 -15.86
CA GLU A 248 4.63 18.57 -15.91
C GLU A 248 4.82 17.50 -14.82
N LEU A 249 6.06 17.07 -14.60
CA LEU A 249 6.36 16.09 -13.54
C LEU A 249 6.04 16.63 -12.15
N VAL A 250 6.36 17.89 -11.87
CA VAL A 250 6.13 18.55 -10.57
C VAL A 250 4.66 18.91 -10.37
N ALA A 251 3.87 19.05 -11.45
CA ALA A 251 2.43 19.23 -11.38
C ALA A 251 1.69 17.96 -10.84
N ASP A 252 2.30 16.78 -10.92
CA ASP A 252 1.77 15.57 -10.27
C ASP A 252 1.93 15.71 -8.73
N PRO A 253 0.83 15.68 -7.95
CA PRO A 253 0.88 15.85 -6.49
C PRO A 253 1.67 14.77 -5.76
N ARG A 254 1.98 13.65 -6.42
CA ARG A 254 2.80 12.56 -5.90
C ARG A 254 4.30 12.81 -6.11
N THR A 255 4.69 13.93 -6.75
CA THR A 255 6.09 14.26 -7.01
C THR A 255 6.63 15.27 -6.00
N ARG A 256 7.77 14.98 -5.42
CA ARG A 256 8.57 15.89 -4.61
C ARG A 256 9.77 16.39 -5.41
N ILE A 257 10.05 17.68 -5.34
CA ILE A 257 11.24 18.28 -5.95
C ILE A 257 12.34 18.53 -4.91
N GLU A 258 13.57 18.19 -5.26
CA GLU A 258 14.80 18.56 -4.58
C GLU A 258 15.69 19.32 -5.58
N GLN A 259 15.97 20.59 -5.30
CA GLN A 259 16.75 21.45 -6.16
C GLN A 259 17.79 22.23 -5.34
N PRO A 260 19.09 21.90 -5.49
CA PRO A 260 20.14 22.69 -4.86
C PRO A 260 20.22 24.08 -5.49
N ALA A 261 20.58 25.08 -4.69
CA ALA A 261 20.92 26.39 -5.19
C ALA A 261 22.29 26.37 -5.90
N PRO A 262 22.58 27.33 -6.82
CA PRO A 262 23.91 27.42 -7.43
C PRO A 262 25.06 27.46 -6.41
N GLY A 263 24.89 28.18 -5.30
CA GLY A 263 25.88 28.26 -4.20
C GLY A 263 26.16 26.91 -3.55
N ASP A 264 25.15 26.07 -3.40
CA ASP A 264 25.34 24.69 -2.85
C ASP A 264 26.21 23.85 -3.77
N LEU A 265 26.06 24.07 -5.10
CA LEU A 265 26.85 23.36 -6.11
C LEU A 265 28.23 23.97 -6.37
N ALA A 266 28.52 25.16 -5.91
CA ALA A 266 29.82 25.81 -6.08
C ALA A 266 30.84 25.39 -5.00
N ASP A 267 30.37 25.21 -3.77
CA ASP A 267 31.20 24.92 -2.60
C ASP A 267 31.01 23.49 -2.08
N GLU A 268 32.10 22.88 -1.61
CA GLU A 268 32.06 21.49 -1.14
C GLU A 268 31.38 21.33 0.23
N GLU A 269 31.54 22.31 1.12
CA GLU A 269 30.92 22.26 2.46
C GLU A 269 29.43 22.55 2.36
N ALA A 270 29.02 23.53 1.54
CA ALA A 270 27.64 23.83 1.24
C ALA A 270 26.94 22.61 0.59
N TRP A 271 27.62 21.94 -0.35
CA TRP A 271 27.09 20.73 -0.97
C TRP A 271 26.86 19.60 0.04
N ARG A 272 27.81 19.37 0.97
CA ARG A 272 27.64 18.36 2.00
C ARG A 272 26.51 18.71 2.98
N ALA A 273 26.36 19.97 3.32
CA ALA A 273 25.25 20.43 4.18
C ALA A 273 23.91 20.22 3.51
N TRP A 274 23.75 20.69 2.26
CA TRP A 274 22.55 20.51 1.46
C TRP A 274 22.20 19.02 1.29
N THR A 275 23.19 18.19 0.94
CA THR A 275 23.00 16.72 0.77
C THR A 275 22.44 16.08 2.03
N ARG A 276 23.00 16.40 3.21
CA ARG A 276 22.53 15.86 4.49
C ARG A 276 21.08 16.23 4.74
N GLU A 277 20.73 17.50 4.60
CA GLU A 277 19.37 18.01 4.80
C GLU A 277 18.37 17.41 3.79
N ALA A 278 18.73 17.32 2.52
CA ALA A 278 17.89 16.73 1.49
C ALA A 278 17.62 15.23 1.71
N LEU A 279 18.62 14.49 2.22
CA LEU A 279 18.46 13.09 2.61
C LEU A 279 17.53 12.92 3.82
N GLU A 280 17.51 13.86 4.77
CA GLU A 280 16.60 13.85 5.91
C GLU A 280 15.16 14.24 5.52
N ARG A 281 15.01 15.09 4.51
CA ARG A 281 13.69 15.50 3.98
C ARG A 281 13.05 14.47 3.06
N PHE A 282 13.77 13.43 2.64
CA PHE A 282 13.24 12.43 1.73
C PHE A 282 11.99 11.75 2.30
N ASP A 283 10.94 11.72 1.49
CA ASP A 283 9.66 11.09 1.85
C ASP A 283 9.44 9.84 0.99
N PRO A 284 9.55 8.63 1.57
CA PRO A 284 9.34 7.38 0.84
C PRO A 284 7.89 7.13 0.43
N SER A 285 6.93 7.92 0.90
CA SER A 285 5.51 7.80 0.51
C SER A 285 5.19 8.48 -0.83
N THR A 286 6.09 9.31 -1.36
CA THR A 286 5.93 9.94 -2.67
C THR A 286 6.13 8.92 -3.81
N ALA A 287 5.50 9.14 -4.96
CA ALA A 287 5.73 8.31 -6.13
C ALA A 287 7.06 8.65 -6.84
N HIS A 288 7.40 9.93 -6.88
CA HIS A 288 8.56 10.43 -7.59
C HIS A 288 9.34 11.43 -6.73
N THR A 289 10.65 11.35 -6.78
CA THR A 289 11.55 12.40 -6.29
C THR A 289 12.31 12.97 -7.48
N ALA A 290 12.08 14.24 -7.79
CA ALA A 290 12.75 14.95 -8.87
C ALA A 290 13.95 15.72 -8.33
N LEU A 291 15.15 15.27 -8.62
CA LEU A 291 16.42 15.96 -8.34
C LEU A 291 16.79 16.81 -9.54
N VAL A 292 16.62 18.12 -9.44
CA VAL A 292 16.72 19.04 -10.57
C VAL A 292 17.91 19.99 -10.39
N ALA A 293 18.82 20.02 -11.35
CA ALA A 293 19.91 21.00 -11.37
C ALA A 293 19.35 22.41 -11.64
N PRO A 294 19.88 23.47 -11.01
CA PRO A 294 19.43 24.84 -11.24
C PRO A 294 19.62 25.28 -12.69
N GLU A 295 18.75 26.15 -13.17
CA GLU A 295 18.80 26.71 -14.52
C GLU A 295 19.87 27.81 -14.64
N ASP A 296 19.82 28.74 -13.71
CA ASP A 296 20.83 29.74 -13.56
C ASP A 296 22.06 29.14 -12.91
N ARG A 297 23.17 29.24 -13.60
CA ARG A 297 24.47 28.73 -13.13
C ARG A 297 25.50 29.81 -13.00
N ASP A 298 25.10 31.10 -13.14
CA ASP A 298 25.93 32.30 -13.03
C ASP A 298 27.27 32.23 -13.82
N GLY A 299 27.33 31.33 -14.83
CA GLY A 299 28.51 31.10 -15.66
C GLY A 299 29.73 30.51 -14.95
N GLU A 300 29.65 30.25 -13.64
CA GLU A 300 30.76 29.79 -12.82
C GLU A 300 30.72 28.27 -12.51
N LEU A 301 29.57 27.62 -12.70
CA LEU A 301 29.45 26.20 -12.39
C LEU A 301 29.92 25.31 -13.55
N ASP A 302 30.95 24.52 -13.32
CA ASP A 302 31.37 23.47 -14.25
C ASP A 302 30.25 22.42 -14.45
N PRO A 303 29.73 22.22 -15.67
CA PRO A 303 28.69 21.25 -15.93
C PRO A 303 29.04 19.81 -15.50
N ALA A 304 30.31 19.43 -15.58
CA ALA A 304 30.78 18.12 -15.15
C ALA A 304 30.73 17.97 -13.63
N ALA A 305 31.07 19.03 -12.89
CA ALA A 305 30.95 19.07 -11.43
C ALA A 305 29.49 18.98 -10.97
N VAL A 306 28.58 19.70 -11.64
CA VAL A 306 27.12 19.61 -11.39
C VAL A 306 26.63 18.18 -11.59
N ALA A 307 26.91 17.59 -12.76
CA ALA A 307 26.48 16.22 -13.07
C ALA A 307 27.03 15.22 -12.04
N ARG A 308 28.29 15.37 -11.65
CA ARG A 308 28.95 14.50 -10.64
C ARG A 308 28.24 14.61 -9.29
N ARG A 309 28.02 15.82 -8.76
CA ARG A 309 27.34 16.05 -7.46
C ARG A 309 25.91 15.50 -7.46
N MET A 310 25.14 15.73 -8.54
CA MET A 310 23.80 15.16 -8.69
C MET A 310 23.82 13.61 -8.68
N GLY A 311 24.82 13.00 -9.36
CA GLY A 311 25.01 11.55 -9.34
C GLY A 311 25.39 11.01 -7.96
N GLU A 312 26.29 11.69 -7.22
CA GLU A 312 26.70 11.35 -5.87
C GLU A 312 25.52 11.41 -4.87
N PHE A 313 24.70 12.46 -4.95
CA PHE A 313 23.48 12.54 -4.14
C PHE A 313 22.51 11.39 -4.46
N ALA A 314 22.27 11.11 -5.74
CA ALA A 314 21.40 10.00 -6.17
C ALA A 314 21.89 8.65 -5.63
N ALA A 315 23.19 8.40 -5.63
CA ALA A 315 23.79 7.19 -5.05
C ALA A 315 23.66 7.16 -3.52
N ALA A 316 23.86 8.30 -2.84
CA ALA A 316 23.68 8.41 -1.39
C ALA A 316 22.24 8.16 -0.96
N LEU A 317 21.27 8.74 -1.69
CA LEU A 317 19.85 8.51 -1.47
C LEU A 317 19.49 7.02 -1.68
N ALA A 318 19.92 6.44 -2.79
CA ALA A 318 19.73 5.02 -3.06
C ALA A 318 20.42 4.13 -2.02
N GLY A 319 21.49 4.57 -1.38
CA GLY A 319 22.19 3.87 -0.31
C GLY A 319 21.39 3.79 0.99
N ARG A 320 20.52 4.76 1.24
CA ARG A 320 19.72 4.87 2.48
C ARG A 320 18.29 4.39 2.33
N HIS A 321 17.74 4.50 1.12
CA HIS A 321 16.33 4.25 0.87
C HIS A 321 16.12 3.29 -0.29
N GLU A 322 15.02 2.56 -0.23
CA GLU A 322 14.56 1.75 -1.35
C GLU A 322 14.04 2.68 -2.45
N LEU A 323 14.50 2.47 -3.68
CA LEU A 323 14.02 3.17 -4.87
C LEU A 323 13.63 2.12 -5.92
N SER A 324 12.53 2.36 -6.64
CA SER A 324 12.08 1.46 -7.71
C SER A 324 13.03 1.49 -8.91
N GLY A 325 13.55 2.67 -9.22
CA GLY A 325 14.48 2.86 -10.33
C GLY A 325 14.90 4.32 -10.52
N PHE A 326 15.58 4.56 -11.63
CA PHE A 326 16.21 5.85 -11.95
C PHE A 326 15.76 6.34 -13.32
N VAL A 327 15.48 7.62 -13.42
CA VAL A 327 15.35 8.34 -14.71
C VAL A 327 16.42 9.41 -14.74
N VAL A 328 17.17 9.54 -15.82
CA VAL A 328 18.21 10.55 -15.92
C VAL A 328 18.20 11.23 -17.28
N THR A 329 18.28 12.58 -17.26
CA THR A 329 18.38 13.37 -18.48
C THR A 329 19.80 13.84 -18.75
N GLY A 330 20.17 13.84 -20.04
CA GLY A 330 21.47 14.29 -20.51
C GLY A 330 22.57 13.21 -20.40
N GLY A 331 23.48 13.20 -21.36
CA GLY A 331 24.56 12.20 -21.44
C GLY A 331 25.53 12.28 -20.26
N ASP A 332 25.89 13.49 -19.83
CA ASP A 332 26.80 13.69 -18.69
C ASP A 332 26.14 13.27 -17.38
N GLY A 333 24.85 13.60 -17.20
CA GLY A 333 24.05 13.16 -16.05
C GLY A 333 23.95 11.61 -15.99
N ALA A 334 23.66 10.98 -17.11
CA ALA A 334 23.58 9.51 -17.18
C ALA A 334 24.93 8.86 -16.85
N ARG A 335 26.02 9.39 -17.35
CA ARG A 335 27.38 8.90 -17.06
C ARG A 335 27.75 9.10 -15.58
N ALA A 336 27.43 10.26 -15.03
CA ALA A 336 27.72 10.58 -13.64
C ALA A 336 26.90 9.68 -12.69
N LEU A 337 25.61 9.51 -12.93
CA LEU A 337 24.74 8.64 -12.15
C LEU A 337 25.19 7.18 -12.18
N THR A 338 25.40 6.63 -13.39
CA THR A 338 25.82 5.21 -13.52
C THR A 338 27.17 4.96 -12.88
N ARG A 339 28.10 5.92 -12.95
CA ARG A 339 29.40 5.84 -12.25
C ARG A 339 29.22 5.86 -10.72
N ALA A 340 28.40 6.76 -10.20
CA ALA A 340 28.15 6.87 -8.75
C ALA A 340 27.44 5.63 -8.19
N LEU A 341 26.60 4.97 -9.01
CA LEU A 341 25.95 3.68 -8.68
C LEU A 341 26.86 2.47 -8.94
N GLU A 342 28.11 2.66 -9.38
CA GLU A 342 29.07 1.60 -9.72
C GLU A 342 28.53 0.61 -10.77
N ALA A 343 27.61 1.04 -11.62
CA ALA A 343 27.05 0.22 -12.67
C ALA A 343 28.07 0.02 -13.79
N ARG A 344 28.19 -1.22 -14.29
CA ARG A 344 29.11 -1.59 -15.37
C ARG A 344 28.46 -1.54 -16.75
N ALA A 345 27.13 -1.74 -16.80
CA ALA A 345 26.34 -1.72 -18.02
C ALA A 345 24.86 -1.42 -17.72
N ILE A 346 24.12 -1.08 -18.76
CA ILE A 346 22.65 -1.06 -18.78
C ILE A 346 22.21 -2.15 -19.73
N ALA A 347 21.53 -3.19 -19.22
CA ALA A 347 20.88 -4.20 -20.05
C ALA A 347 19.56 -3.61 -20.56
N LEU A 348 19.51 -3.26 -21.85
CA LEU A 348 18.32 -2.65 -22.44
C LEU A 348 17.19 -3.66 -22.54
N THR A 349 15.98 -3.24 -22.14
CA THR A 349 14.76 -4.06 -22.14
C THR A 349 13.67 -3.50 -23.05
N GLY A 350 13.79 -2.25 -23.51
CA GLY A 350 12.81 -1.62 -24.39
C GLY A 350 12.97 -0.11 -24.49
N GLU A 351 11.87 0.54 -24.84
CA GLU A 351 11.74 2.00 -24.90
C GLU A 351 10.45 2.43 -24.19
N VAL A 352 10.51 3.53 -23.44
CA VAL A 352 9.32 4.22 -22.88
C VAL A 352 8.58 4.95 -23.99
N ALA A 353 9.35 5.64 -24.84
CA ALA A 353 8.89 6.32 -26.04
C ALA A 353 10.05 6.32 -27.05
N PRO A 354 9.82 6.61 -28.33
CA PRO A 354 10.88 6.67 -29.34
C PRO A 354 12.07 7.51 -28.89
N GLY A 355 13.26 6.89 -28.82
CA GLY A 355 14.51 7.52 -28.38
C GLY A 355 14.66 7.70 -26.86
N ILE A 356 13.82 7.04 -26.04
CA ILE A 356 13.89 7.04 -24.58
C ILE A 356 14.04 5.58 -24.10
N PRO A 357 15.25 5.02 -24.14
CA PRO A 357 15.48 3.63 -23.77
C PRO A 357 15.28 3.39 -22.25
N ILE A 358 14.72 2.21 -21.95
CA ILE A 358 14.63 1.64 -20.62
C ILE A 358 15.46 0.35 -20.55
N GLY A 359 16.04 0.10 -19.40
CA GLY A 359 16.80 -1.12 -19.14
C GLY A 359 16.99 -1.33 -17.65
N THR A 360 17.89 -2.26 -17.31
CA THR A 360 18.27 -2.55 -15.94
C THR A 360 19.76 -2.33 -15.72
N LEU A 361 20.13 -1.81 -14.55
CA LEU A 361 21.54 -1.67 -14.18
C LEU A 361 22.21 -3.04 -14.01
N SER A 362 23.41 -3.20 -14.58
CA SER A 362 24.23 -4.39 -14.44
C SER A 362 25.51 -4.07 -13.68
N GLY A 363 25.77 -4.80 -12.61
CA GLY A 363 26.87 -4.54 -11.67
C GLY A 363 26.56 -3.47 -10.64
N GLY A 364 27.43 -3.35 -9.64
CA GLY A 364 27.28 -2.41 -8.52
C GLY A 364 26.17 -2.79 -7.53
N PRO A 365 26.03 -1.96 -6.46
CA PRO A 365 25.06 -2.21 -5.38
C PRO A 365 23.58 -2.15 -5.82
N ARG A 366 23.31 -1.57 -6.99
CA ARG A 366 21.95 -1.42 -7.56
C ARG A 366 21.72 -2.30 -8.80
N HIS A 367 22.42 -3.40 -8.89
CA HIS A 367 22.20 -4.41 -9.94
C HIS A 367 20.72 -4.83 -10.02
N GLY A 368 20.18 -4.88 -11.24
CA GLY A 368 18.79 -5.26 -11.50
C GLY A 368 17.76 -4.12 -11.36
N ARG A 369 18.16 -2.93 -10.88
CA ARG A 369 17.25 -1.79 -10.81
C ARG A 369 16.98 -1.18 -12.18
N ALA A 370 15.72 -0.80 -12.40
CA ALA A 370 15.31 -0.15 -13.64
C ALA A 370 15.99 1.23 -13.83
N ILE A 371 16.36 1.54 -15.06
CA ILE A 371 16.90 2.84 -15.43
C ILE A 371 16.38 3.27 -16.81
N VAL A 372 15.96 4.53 -16.89
CA VAL A 372 15.66 5.22 -18.15
C VAL A 372 16.70 6.32 -18.37
N THR A 373 17.27 6.35 -19.56
CA THR A 373 18.15 7.44 -19.98
C THR A 373 17.49 8.24 -21.10
N LYS A 374 17.51 9.58 -21.02
CA LYS A 374 16.83 10.46 -21.95
C LYS A 374 17.70 11.61 -22.39
N ALA A 375 17.81 11.85 -23.69
CA ALA A 375 18.39 13.09 -24.19
C ALA A 375 17.50 14.29 -23.83
N GLY A 376 18.11 15.46 -23.53
CA GLY A 376 17.39 16.62 -23.04
C GLY A 376 16.27 17.13 -23.95
N GLY A 377 16.45 17.04 -25.26
CA GLY A 377 15.51 17.53 -26.27
C GLY A 377 14.43 16.54 -26.72
N PHE A 378 14.35 15.32 -26.17
CA PHE A 378 13.47 14.26 -26.65
C PHE A 378 12.19 14.12 -25.81
N GLY A 379 11.15 13.57 -26.44
CA GLY A 379 9.90 13.14 -25.82
C GLY A 379 8.82 14.19 -25.73
N SER A 380 7.60 13.73 -25.41
CA SER A 380 6.40 14.54 -25.14
C SER A 380 6.59 15.43 -23.90
N PRO A 381 5.72 16.39 -23.63
CA PRO A 381 5.73 17.15 -22.37
C PRO A 381 5.68 16.24 -21.13
N THR A 382 5.00 15.11 -21.21
CA THR A 382 4.83 14.13 -20.11
C THR A 382 5.94 13.05 -20.03
N ALA A 383 6.95 13.09 -20.90
CA ALA A 383 7.92 12.02 -21.03
C ALA A 383 8.74 11.71 -19.75
N LEU A 384 8.98 12.69 -18.87
CA LEU A 384 9.63 12.43 -17.58
C LEU A 384 8.70 11.70 -16.60
N LEU A 385 7.42 12.07 -16.59
CA LEU A 385 6.41 11.39 -15.79
C LEU A 385 6.20 9.94 -16.28
N GLU A 386 6.07 9.75 -17.58
CA GLU A 386 5.96 8.42 -18.20
C GLU A 386 7.20 7.55 -17.91
N ALA A 387 8.38 8.13 -17.95
CA ALA A 387 9.62 7.43 -17.61
C ALA A 387 9.70 7.08 -16.12
N ALA A 388 9.26 7.97 -15.23
CA ALA A 388 9.21 7.72 -13.80
C ALA A 388 8.24 6.58 -13.46
N GLU A 389 7.06 6.56 -14.08
CA GLU A 389 6.12 5.44 -13.91
C GLU A 389 6.64 4.14 -14.53
N ALA A 390 7.35 4.19 -15.66
CA ALA A 390 7.93 3.00 -16.28
C ALA A 390 9.01 2.32 -15.42
N VAL A 391 9.80 3.09 -14.64
CA VAL A 391 10.77 2.49 -13.71
C VAL A 391 10.13 2.02 -12.41
N ARG A 392 8.95 2.55 -12.04
CA ARG A 392 8.16 2.06 -10.90
C ARG A 392 7.43 0.75 -11.24
N HIS A 393 6.96 0.64 -12.47
CA HIS A 393 6.22 -0.50 -12.99
C HIS A 393 6.92 -1.07 -14.24
N PRO A 394 8.12 -1.66 -14.10
CA PRO A 394 8.82 -2.19 -15.26
C PRO A 394 7.99 -3.29 -15.92
N LYS A 395 7.67 -3.09 -17.22
CA LYS A 395 6.98 -4.11 -18.04
C LYS A 395 7.77 -5.40 -18.00
N GLY A 396 7.23 -6.42 -17.38
CA GLY A 396 7.90 -7.72 -17.13
C GLY A 396 7.34 -8.43 -15.91
N ARG A 397 6.47 -7.75 -15.12
CA ARG A 397 5.65 -8.42 -14.09
C ARG A 397 4.23 -8.74 -14.56
N ASN A 398 3.79 -8.22 -15.75
CA ASN A 398 2.41 -8.37 -16.24
C ASN A 398 2.37 -8.59 -17.78
N GLU A 399 3.15 -9.51 -18.34
CA GLU A 399 2.85 -10.14 -19.64
C GLU A 399 3.14 -11.63 -19.60
#